data_08b5d00003a4e5fcc908c5e48eb9f01d
#
_entry.id   08b5d00003a4e5fcc908c5e48eb9f01d
#
_cell.length_a   1.000
_cell.length_b   1.000
_cell.length_c   1.000
_cell.angle_alpha   90.00
_cell.angle_beta   90.00
_cell.angle_gamma   90.00
#
_symmetry.space_group_name_H-M   'P 1'
#
loop_
_entity.id
_entity.type
_entity.pdbx_description
1 polymer ?
#
loop_
_entity_poly.entity_id
_entity_poly.type
_entity_poly.pdbx_seq_one_letter_code
_entity_poly.pdbx_strand_id
1 'polypeptide(L)'
;NEGDGLQIWGAVKEGKVSVDEVRQAYSESLDIVLDVVEELLAEINGKSVITADHGEMLGERLFPFTSRVWGHSEGFSTPTLRYVPWLEVEANSRRDITSSSPVMTEKELTDSDIEDRLRALGYTG
;
A
#
# COMPACT_ATOMS: atom_id res chain seq x y z
N ASN A 1 0.68 11.70 -6.36
CA ASN A 1 -0.59 12.35 -6.78
C ASN A 1 -1.66 12.13 -5.71
N GLU A 2 -1.58 12.84 -4.59
CA GLU A 2 -2.61 12.82 -3.53
C GLU A 2 -3.98 13.36 -3.99
N GLY A 3 -4.05 13.98 -5.17
CA GLY A 3 -5.27 14.57 -5.71
C GLY A 3 -6.31 13.57 -6.22
N ASP A 4 -5.89 12.41 -6.71
CA ASP A 4 -6.80 11.49 -7.41
C ASP A 4 -7.64 10.63 -6.43
N GLY A 5 -7.08 10.23 -5.29
CA GLY A 5 -7.80 9.48 -4.27
C GLY A 5 -8.94 10.29 -3.63
N LEU A 6 -8.73 11.57 -3.38
CA LEU A 6 -9.75 12.47 -2.86
C LEU A 6 -10.92 12.69 -3.84
N GLN A 7 -10.66 12.61 -5.16
CA GLN A 7 -11.68 12.78 -6.19
C GLN A 7 -12.65 11.59 -6.23
N ILE A 8 -12.16 10.34 -6.12
CA ILE A 8 -13.04 9.16 -6.15
C ILE A 8 -13.97 9.11 -4.94
N TRP A 9 -13.46 9.41 -3.73
CA TRP A 9 -14.28 9.47 -2.52
C TRP A 9 -15.32 10.60 -2.57
N GLY A 10 -14.99 11.70 -3.24
CA GLY A 10 -15.94 12.77 -3.57
C GLY A 10 -17.04 12.28 -4.47
N ALA A 11 -16.73 11.59 -5.56
CA ALA A 11 -17.69 11.05 -6.51
C ALA A 11 -18.63 10.01 -5.86
N VAL A 12 -18.10 9.18 -4.95
CA VAL A 12 -18.92 8.24 -4.17
C VAL A 12 -19.90 8.96 -3.25
N LYS A 13 -19.44 10.01 -2.54
CA LYS A 13 -20.29 10.82 -1.64
C LYS A 13 -21.40 11.54 -2.40
N GLU A 14 -21.12 11.96 -3.62
CA GLU A 14 -22.07 12.61 -4.52
C GLU A 14 -23.00 11.62 -5.25
N GLY A 15 -22.79 10.31 -5.06
CA GLY A 15 -23.58 9.25 -5.70
C GLY A 15 -23.31 9.07 -7.20
N LYS A 16 -22.21 9.62 -7.70
CA LYS A 16 -21.77 9.45 -9.10
C LYS A 16 -21.16 8.09 -9.37
N VAL A 17 -20.59 7.49 -8.33
CA VAL A 17 -20.01 6.14 -8.34
C VAL A 17 -20.59 5.37 -7.17
N SER A 18 -21.01 4.15 -7.40
CA SER A 18 -21.55 3.28 -6.36
C SER A 18 -20.43 2.63 -5.54
N VAL A 19 -20.79 2.21 -4.32
CA VAL A 19 -19.87 1.46 -3.45
C VAL A 19 -19.42 0.15 -4.09
N ASP A 20 -20.31 -0.51 -4.80
CA ASP A 20 -20.03 -1.80 -5.43
C ASP A 20 -19.05 -1.64 -6.60
N GLU A 21 -19.19 -0.57 -7.40
CA GLU A 21 -18.21 -0.24 -8.45
C GLU A 21 -16.82 0.03 -7.86
N VAL A 22 -16.73 0.75 -6.73
CA VAL A 22 -15.44 0.97 -6.06
C VAL A 22 -14.83 -0.33 -5.57
N ARG A 23 -15.63 -1.19 -4.93
CA ARG A 23 -15.15 -2.50 -4.45
C ARG A 23 -14.70 -3.40 -5.58
N GLN A 24 -15.43 -3.40 -6.68
CA GLN A 24 -15.05 -4.15 -7.86
C GLN A 24 -13.72 -3.64 -8.43
N ALA A 25 -13.56 -2.34 -8.63
CA ALA A 25 -12.33 -1.74 -9.12
C ALA A 25 -11.13 -2.00 -8.17
N TYR A 26 -11.38 -1.98 -6.85
CA TYR A 26 -10.36 -2.33 -5.86
C TYR A 26 -9.92 -3.79 -5.99
N SER A 27 -10.87 -4.72 -6.14
CA SER A 27 -10.57 -6.14 -6.34
C SER A 27 -9.81 -6.38 -7.65
N GLU A 28 -10.25 -5.79 -8.76
CA GLU A 28 -9.58 -5.90 -10.06
C GLU A 28 -8.14 -5.36 -10.03
N SER A 29 -7.92 -4.25 -9.32
CA SER A 29 -6.58 -3.69 -9.12
C SER A 29 -5.68 -4.63 -8.30
N LEU A 30 -6.25 -5.27 -7.28
CA LEU A 30 -5.53 -6.24 -6.47
C LEU A 30 -5.15 -7.49 -7.30
N ASP A 31 -6.07 -7.99 -8.13
CA ASP A 31 -5.81 -9.15 -9.00
C ASP A 31 -4.63 -8.87 -9.94
N ILE A 32 -4.58 -7.68 -10.56
CA ILE A 32 -3.45 -7.26 -11.42
C ILE A 32 -2.12 -7.25 -10.65
N VAL A 33 -2.13 -6.76 -9.41
CA VAL A 33 -0.92 -6.74 -8.57
C VAL A 33 -0.50 -8.16 -8.18
N LEU A 34 -1.47 -9.03 -7.85
CA LEU A 34 -1.18 -10.41 -7.47
C LEU A 34 -0.60 -11.24 -8.62
N ASP A 35 -1.03 -11.00 -9.85
CA ASP A 35 -0.43 -11.63 -11.03
C ASP A 35 1.07 -11.30 -11.14
N VAL A 36 1.44 -10.03 -10.97
CA VAL A 36 2.84 -9.60 -10.96
C VAL A 36 3.63 -10.18 -9.78
N VAL A 37 2.99 -10.27 -8.62
CA VAL A 37 3.60 -10.88 -7.41
C VAL A 37 3.85 -12.37 -7.64
N GLU A 38 2.93 -13.09 -8.29
CA GLU A 38 3.11 -14.51 -8.62
C GLU A 38 4.32 -14.72 -9.54
N GLU A 39 4.46 -13.90 -10.59
CA GLU A 39 5.63 -13.95 -11.48
C GLU A 39 6.93 -13.68 -10.70
N LEU A 40 6.94 -12.67 -9.82
CA LEU A 40 8.10 -12.36 -8.99
C LEU A 40 8.46 -13.51 -8.05
N LEU A 41 7.48 -14.13 -7.42
CA LEU A 41 7.69 -15.26 -6.51
C LEU A 41 8.29 -16.48 -7.21
N ALA A 42 8.04 -16.65 -8.50
CA ALA A 42 8.65 -17.72 -9.28
C ALA A 42 10.16 -17.51 -9.51
N GLU A 43 10.65 -16.29 -9.44
CA GLU A 43 12.05 -15.93 -9.69
C GLU A 43 12.88 -15.82 -8.39
N ILE A 44 12.24 -15.60 -7.23
CA ILE A 44 12.96 -15.41 -5.96
C ILE A 44 13.04 -16.69 -5.15
N ASN A 45 14.18 -16.91 -4.53
CA ASN A 45 14.41 -18.03 -3.61
C ASN A 45 14.28 -17.57 -2.16
N GLY A 46 13.87 -18.50 -1.30
CA GLY A 46 13.75 -18.28 0.14
C GLY A 46 12.31 -18.04 0.56
N LYS A 47 12.13 -17.63 1.81
CA LYS A 47 10.81 -17.33 2.35
C LYS A 47 10.42 -15.91 1.98
N SER A 48 9.24 -15.77 1.40
CA SER A 48 8.64 -14.47 1.07
C SER A 48 7.40 -14.23 1.90
N VAL A 49 7.16 -12.98 2.25
CA VAL A 49 5.95 -12.55 2.94
C VAL A 49 5.26 -11.47 2.10
N ILE A 50 3.99 -11.70 1.78
CA ILE A 50 3.14 -10.73 1.11
C ILE A 50 2.20 -10.15 2.16
N THR A 51 2.23 -8.84 2.31
CA THR A 51 1.43 -8.11 3.29
C THR A 51 1.08 -6.72 2.75
N ALA A 52 0.38 -5.93 3.54
CA ALA A 52 0.10 -4.52 3.26
C ALA A 52 0.57 -3.66 4.44
N ASP A 53 0.79 -2.39 4.21
CA ASP A 53 1.15 -1.40 5.23
C ASP A 53 -0.06 -0.99 6.09
N HIS A 54 -1.25 -0.93 5.49
CA HIS A 54 -2.54 -0.69 6.15
C HIS A 54 -3.69 -1.26 5.33
N GLY A 55 -4.88 -1.28 5.93
CA GLY A 55 -6.12 -1.56 5.22
C GLY A 55 -6.77 -0.29 4.65
N GLU A 56 -7.93 -0.44 4.00
CA GLU A 56 -8.68 0.65 3.38
C GLU A 56 -10.13 0.63 3.82
N MET A 57 -10.68 1.80 4.17
CA MET A 57 -12.11 1.96 4.47
C MET A 57 -12.88 2.14 3.17
N LEU A 58 -13.77 1.20 2.87
CA LEU A 58 -14.60 1.20 1.66
C LEU A 58 -16.08 1.49 1.98
N GLY A 59 -16.31 2.44 2.87
CA GLY A 59 -17.65 2.87 3.26
C GLY A 59 -18.19 2.18 4.51
N GLU A 60 -17.35 1.61 5.34
CA GLU A 60 -17.74 1.09 6.63
C GLU A 60 -18.15 2.22 7.58
N ARG A 61 -18.96 1.89 8.57
CA ARG A 61 -19.33 2.79 9.66
C ARG A 61 -18.52 2.45 10.90
N LEU A 62 -17.98 3.47 11.56
CA LEU A 62 -17.25 3.28 12.82
C LEU A 62 -18.16 2.82 13.96
N PHE A 63 -19.39 3.34 13.99
CA PHE A 63 -20.44 2.98 14.94
C PHE A 63 -21.81 2.99 14.25
N PRO A 64 -22.82 2.30 14.80
CA PRO A 64 -24.19 2.47 14.36
C PRO A 64 -24.58 3.97 14.34
N PHE A 65 -25.24 4.39 13.28
CA PHE A 65 -25.70 5.79 13.08
C PHE A 65 -24.64 6.84 12.75
N THR A 66 -23.37 6.47 12.60
CA THR A 66 -22.33 7.40 12.11
C THR A 66 -22.30 7.47 10.58
N SER A 67 -21.65 8.50 10.05
CA SER A 67 -21.36 8.61 8.63
C SER A 67 -20.45 7.47 8.16
N ARG A 68 -20.54 7.15 6.89
CA ARG A 68 -19.60 6.22 6.25
C ARG A 68 -18.21 6.84 6.18
N VAL A 69 -17.18 6.01 6.35
CA VAL A 69 -15.77 6.41 6.25
C VAL A 69 -15.17 5.79 5.00
N TRP A 70 -14.35 6.55 4.33
CA TRP A 70 -13.71 6.20 3.08
C TRP A 70 -12.22 6.54 3.15
N GLY A 71 -11.39 5.68 2.55
CA GLY A 71 -9.95 5.89 2.55
C GLY A 71 -9.28 5.59 3.90
N HIS A 72 -8.07 6.05 4.04
CA HIS A 72 -7.24 5.91 5.23
C HIS A 72 -6.78 7.29 5.70
N SER A 73 -7.67 8.05 6.31
CA SER A 73 -7.33 9.39 6.83
C SER A 73 -6.47 9.27 8.08
N GLU A 74 -5.50 10.17 8.23
CA GLU A 74 -4.70 10.30 9.45
C GLU A 74 -5.58 10.47 10.69
N GLY A 75 -5.14 9.87 11.79
CA GLY A 75 -5.85 9.93 13.07
C GLY A 75 -6.95 8.89 13.27
N PHE A 76 -7.31 8.09 12.27
CA PHE A 76 -8.23 6.98 12.44
C PHE A 76 -7.48 5.67 12.70
N SER A 77 -7.93 4.95 13.74
CA SER A 77 -7.40 3.62 14.06
C SER A 77 -8.57 2.65 14.24
N THR A 78 -8.87 1.91 13.19
CA THR A 78 -9.94 0.90 13.18
C THR A 78 -9.36 -0.48 12.90
N PRO A 79 -10.05 -1.57 13.28
CA PRO A 79 -9.63 -2.91 12.87
C PRO A 79 -9.43 -3.04 11.36
N THR A 80 -10.31 -2.44 10.56
CA THR A 80 -10.23 -2.46 9.08
C THR A 80 -8.93 -1.85 8.55
N LEU A 81 -8.41 -0.81 9.19
CA LEU A 81 -7.16 -0.17 8.80
C LEU A 81 -5.92 -0.87 9.38
N ARG A 82 -6.06 -1.55 10.52
CA ARG A 82 -4.93 -2.14 11.25
C ARG A 82 -4.65 -3.58 10.91
N TYR A 83 -5.68 -4.34 10.56
CA TYR A 83 -5.51 -5.74 10.17
C TYR A 83 -5.20 -5.82 8.69
N VAL A 84 -4.02 -6.34 8.40
CA VAL A 84 -3.51 -6.56 7.05
C VAL A 84 -3.35 -8.05 6.79
N PRO A 85 -3.41 -8.48 5.53
CA PRO A 85 -3.11 -9.86 5.18
C PRO A 85 -1.66 -10.19 5.50
N TRP A 86 -1.41 -11.44 5.82
CA TRP A 86 -0.08 -12.00 6.03
C TRP A 86 0.01 -13.35 5.35
N LEU A 87 0.56 -13.39 4.15
CA LEU A 87 0.74 -14.62 3.38
C LEU A 87 2.22 -14.97 3.34
N GLU A 88 2.56 -16.14 3.87
CA GLU A 88 3.91 -16.69 3.80
C GLU A 88 4.00 -17.68 2.64
N VAL A 89 4.99 -17.49 1.79
CA VAL A 89 5.31 -18.37 0.67
C VAL A 89 6.73 -18.89 0.85
N GLU A 90 6.89 -20.19 0.93
CA GLU A 90 8.19 -20.83 1.07
C GLU A 90 8.65 -21.39 -0.28
N ALA A 91 9.85 -21.00 -0.72
CA ALA A 91 10.50 -21.64 -1.83
C ALA A 91 11.32 -22.86 -1.37
N ASN A 92 11.62 -23.76 -2.30
CA ASN A 92 12.32 -25.03 -2.02
C ASN A 92 13.77 -24.88 -1.54
N SER A 93 14.35 -23.69 -1.61
CA SER A 93 15.72 -23.43 -1.19
C SER A 93 15.82 -22.09 -0.44
N ARG A 94 16.72 -22.05 0.55
CA ARG A 94 17.05 -20.80 1.21
C ARG A 94 17.94 -19.97 0.28
N ARG A 95 17.67 -18.67 0.21
CA ARG A 95 18.54 -17.73 -0.52
C ARG A 95 19.92 -17.66 0.14
N ASP A 96 20.96 -17.77 -0.67
CA ASP A 96 22.33 -17.48 -0.23
C ASP A 96 22.47 -15.98 0.01
N ILE A 97 22.82 -15.62 1.25
CA ILE A 97 23.07 -14.24 1.63
C ILE A 97 24.54 -13.95 1.41
N THR A 98 24.85 -13.19 0.38
CA THR A 98 26.20 -12.70 0.14
C THR A 98 26.31 -11.24 0.58
N SER A 99 27.39 -10.90 1.31
CA SER A 99 27.73 -9.51 1.56
C SER A 99 28.54 -8.98 0.38
N SER A 100 28.02 -7.98 -0.31
CA SER A 100 28.82 -7.18 -1.24
C SER A 100 29.26 -5.90 -0.54
N SER A 101 30.42 -5.40 -0.90
CA SER A 101 30.82 -4.04 -0.48
C SER A 101 29.75 -3.06 -0.96
N PRO A 102 29.34 -2.11 -0.12
CA PRO A 102 28.34 -1.13 -0.54
C PRO A 102 28.81 -0.41 -1.80
N VAL A 103 28.00 -0.40 -2.83
CA VAL A 103 28.21 0.36 -4.08
C VAL A 103 27.94 1.86 -3.82
N MET A 104 28.22 2.33 -2.62
CA MET A 104 28.17 3.76 -2.36
C MET A 104 29.49 4.36 -2.81
N THR A 105 29.51 4.92 -4.01
CA THR A 105 30.27 6.13 -4.22
C THR A 105 29.77 7.10 -3.13
N GLU A 106 30.69 7.52 -2.25
CA GLU A 106 30.47 8.61 -1.31
C GLU A 106 30.15 9.89 -2.09
N LYS A 107 28.94 9.97 -2.64
CA LYS A 107 28.35 11.24 -2.94
C LYS A 107 27.84 11.72 -1.60
N GLU A 108 28.53 12.68 -1.00
CA GLU A 108 28.03 13.37 0.18
C GLU A 108 26.62 13.86 -0.16
N LEU A 109 25.63 13.19 0.44
CA LEU A 109 24.24 13.64 0.32
C LEU A 109 24.17 14.97 1.07
N THR A 110 23.83 16.03 0.37
CA THR A 110 23.53 17.30 1.01
C THR A 110 22.19 17.22 1.75
N ASP A 111 22.00 18.06 2.74
CA ASP A 111 20.71 18.15 3.45
C ASP A 111 19.54 18.37 2.48
N SER A 112 19.78 19.11 1.39
CA SER A 112 18.82 19.33 0.31
C SER A 112 18.47 18.02 -0.43
N ASP A 113 19.43 17.13 -0.69
CA ASP A 113 19.18 15.85 -1.34
C ASP A 113 18.33 14.93 -0.43
N ILE A 114 18.52 15.03 0.89
CA ILE A 114 17.75 14.27 1.88
C ILE A 114 16.32 14.81 1.95
N GLU A 115 16.14 16.13 2.03
CA GLU A 115 14.81 16.75 2.04
C GLU A 115 14.02 16.45 0.78
N ASP A 116 14.64 16.51 -0.40
CA ASP A 116 13.97 16.19 -1.66
C ASP A 116 13.53 14.72 -1.73
N ARG A 117 14.33 13.80 -1.20
CA ARG A 117 13.96 12.38 -1.10
C ARG A 117 12.84 12.15 -0.10
N LEU A 118 12.88 12.80 1.06
CA LEU A 118 11.83 12.71 2.07
C LEU A 118 10.51 13.28 1.52
N ARG A 119 10.58 14.41 0.79
CA ARG A 119 9.42 15.00 0.14
C ARG A 119 8.84 14.08 -0.94
N ALA A 120 9.68 13.43 -1.75
CA ALA A 120 9.26 12.47 -2.77
C ALA A 120 8.58 11.22 -2.16
N LEU A 121 8.91 10.90 -0.90
CA LEU A 121 8.31 9.81 -0.13
C LEU A 121 7.10 10.27 0.71
N GLY A 122 6.72 11.56 0.67
CA GLY A 122 5.57 12.09 1.41
C GLY A 122 5.82 12.38 2.89
N TYR A 123 7.08 12.36 3.36
CA TYR A 123 7.41 12.59 4.79
C TYR A 123 7.55 14.06 5.18
N THR A 124 7.57 14.98 4.23
CA THR A 124 7.64 16.42 4.49
C THR A 124 6.58 17.14 3.67
N GLY A 125 5.58 17.69 4.33
CA GLY A 125 4.56 18.57 3.80
C GLY A 125 4.74 19.98 4.35
#